data_e30ea42f7e27cb77b5028246062962b1
#
_entry.id   e30ea42f7e27cb77b5028246062962b1
#
_cell.length_a   1.000
_cell.length_b   1.000
_cell.length_c   1.000
_cell.angle_alpha   90.00
_cell.angle_beta   90.00
_cell.angle_gamma   90.00
#
_symmetry.space_group_name_H-M   'P 1'
#
loop_
_entity.id
_entity.type
_entity.pdbx_description
1 polymer ?
#
loop_
_entity_poly.entity_id
_entity_poly.type
_entity_poly.pdbx_seq_one_letter_code
_entity_poly.pdbx_strand_id
1 'polypeptide(L)'
;MKNVYLIFSIFFLIASCEEPISIVEPFPVSEINFDYLQGSDKLFISAKVSQRYMNSSLDSVEVLWNGISASNKNDTLRLYDDESEGDILANDNIFSRKIKNSSSVILNVIPKSAKDSVFLSVQSMYNGRLMKSDVEFFILGNIHPKIGSITLPQSVDRPASNADPNIVNTIKFTVSANASDANGLDDIKRVFFRSYHVGLDSLMNNGNPILLLDDGSGPNGNGDLQKGDGTFSRTISISENALVGTYQWTFEAQDKSNAYSDTVKRTIVVK
;
A
#
# COMPACT_ATOMS: atom_id res chain seq x y z
N MET A 1 15.01 74.23 48.78
CA MET A 1 14.54 72.89 49.03
C MET A 1 14.22 72.27 47.67
N LYS A 2 15.04 71.38 47.19
CA LYS A 2 14.85 70.67 45.89
C LYS A 2 14.37 69.27 46.20
N ASN A 3 13.16 68.92 45.77
CA ASN A 3 12.59 67.56 45.88
C ASN A 3 13.12 66.72 44.77
N VAL A 4 13.85 65.64 45.14
CA VAL A 4 14.29 64.60 44.23
C VAL A 4 13.28 63.46 44.28
N TYR A 5 12.57 63.18 43.15
CA TYR A 5 11.68 62.05 43.04
C TYR A 5 12.51 60.87 42.51
N LEU A 6 12.62 59.80 43.30
CA LEU A 6 13.24 58.57 42.95
C LEU A 6 12.20 57.68 42.25
N ILE A 7 12.34 57.44 40.92
CA ILE A 7 11.46 56.55 40.17
C ILE A 7 12.05 55.15 40.29
N PHE A 8 11.34 54.24 40.98
CA PHE A 8 11.65 52.83 41.09
C PHE A 8 11.03 52.11 39.87
N SER A 9 11.86 51.71 38.91
CA SER A 9 11.43 50.91 37.73
C SER A 9 11.42 49.44 38.14
N ILE A 10 10.21 48.88 38.31
CA ILE A 10 10.03 47.44 38.55
C ILE A 10 10.11 46.73 37.22
N PHE A 11 11.18 45.98 36.99
CA PHE A 11 11.32 45.05 35.87
C PHE A 11 10.57 43.76 36.18
N PHE A 12 9.43 43.55 35.55
CA PHE A 12 8.70 42.26 35.55
C PHE A 12 9.43 41.32 34.61
N LEU A 13 10.23 40.38 35.13
CA LEU A 13 10.71 39.22 34.42
C LEU A 13 9.53 38.24 34.23
N ILE A 14 8.95 38.23 33.02
CA ILE A 14 8.02 37.22 32.62
C ILE A 14 8.88 35.98 32.29
N ALA A 15 9.01 35.07 33.26
CA ALA A 15 9.50 33.72 33.00
C ALA A 15 8.41 32.99 32.21
N SER A 16 8.55 32.94 30.87
CA SER A 16 7.77 32.04 30.03
C SER A 16 8.24 30.63 30.36
N CYS A 17 7.45 29.91 31.14
CA CYS A 17 7.62 28.46 31.29
C CYS A 17 7.09 27.83 30.01
N GLU A 18 7.94 27.61 29.04
CA GLU A 18 7.62 26.70 27.94
C GLU A 18 7.56 25.28 28.53
N GLU A 19 6.36 24.73 28.58
CA GLU A 19 6.22 23.31 28.91
C GLU A 19 7.01 22.52 27.84
N PRO A 20 7.88 21.59 28.26
CA PRO A 20 8.62 20.78 27.28
C PRO A 20 7.60 20.00 26.46
N ILE A 21 7.59 20.21 25.14
CA ILE A 21 6.81 19.40 24.21
C ILE A 21 7.27 17.96 24.41
N SER A 22 6.45 17.17 25.06
CA SER A 22 6.67 15.74 25.21
C SER A 22 6.54 15.11 23.81
N ILE A 23 7.64 14.90 23.15
CA ILE A 23 7.67 14.12 21.90
C ILE A 23 7.34 12.69 22.30
N VAL A 24 6.09 12.29 22.08
CA VAL A 24 5.68 10.89 22.24
C VAL A 24 6.30 10.11 21.09
N GLU A 25 7.27 9.27 21.40
CA GLU A 25 7.90 8.39 20.42
C GLU A 25 6.84 7.43 19.86
N PRO A 26 6.72 7.27 18.51
CA PRO A 26 5.71 6.39 17.93
C PRO A 26 5.92 4.94 18.37
N PHE A 27 4.84 4.17 18.40
CA PHE A 27 4.92 2.75 18.77
C PHE A 27 5.90 2.02 17.84
N PRO A 28 6.80 1.19 18.38
CA PRO A 28 7.96 0.69 17.63
C PRO A 28 7.65 -0.41 16.61
N VAL A 29 6.45 -1.00 16.64
CA VAL A 29 6.01 -2.04 15.71
C VAL A 29 4.96 -1.50 14.77
N SER A 30 5.12 -1.71 13.47
CA SER A 30 4.20 -1.27 12.42
C SER A 30 4.23 -2.23 11.23
N GLU A 31 3.37 -1.99 10.24
CA GLU A 31 3.35 -2.72 8.97
C GLU A 31 3.39 -4.26 9.16
N ILE A 32 2.54 -4.77 10.08
CA ILE A 32 2.42 -6.21 10.30
C ILE A 32 1.72 -6.83 9.08
N ASN A 33 2.32 -7.88 8.50
CA ASN A 33 1.79 -8.59 7.34
C ASN A 33 1.80 -10.09 7.58
N PHE A 34 0.86 -10.77 6.93
CA PHE A 34 0.73 -12.22 6.94
C PHE A 34 0.31 -12.74 5.57
N ASP A 35 0.97 -13.80 5.13
CA ASP A 35 0.60 -14.54 3.93
C ASP A 35 0.56 -16.04 4.22
N TYR A 36 -0.50 -16.71 3.78
CA TYR A 36 -0.56 -18.16 3.73
C TYR A 36 -0.20 -18.65 2.31
N LEU A 37 1.03 -19.13 2.16
CA LEU A 37 1.55 -19.67 0.90
C LEU A 37 0.98 -21.07 0.65
N GLN A 38 -0.27 -21.15 0.20
CA GLN A 38 -1.04 -22.39 0.08
C GLN A 38 -0.32 -23.47 -0.75
N GLY A 39 0.34 -23.09 -1.87
CA GLY A 39 1.05 -24.03 -2.74
C GLY A 39 2.22 -24.75 -2.09
N SER A 40 2.83 -24.16 -1.05
CA SER A 40 3.96 -24.73 -0.30
C SER A 40 3.62 -25.09 1.14
N ASP A 41 2.38 -24.84 1.56
CA ASP A 41 1.87 -25.02 2.92
C ASP A 41 2.76 -24.35 3.97
N LYS A 42 3.08 -23.06 3.73
CA LYS A 42 3.92 -22.26 4.60
C LYS A 42 3.21 -20.97 5.01
N LEU A 43 3.50 -20.50 6.19
CA LEU A 43 3.14 -19.18 6.69
C LEU A 43 4.33 -18.24 6.44
N PHE A 44 4.06 -17.04 5.96
CA PHE A 44 5.01 -15.94 5.93
C PHE A 44 4.46 -14.81 6.80
N ILE A 45 5.26 -14.34 7.74
CA ILE A 45 4.90 -13.26 8.66
C ILE A 45 6.01 -12.24 8.62
N SER A 46 5.66 -10.96 8.52
CA SER A 46 6.62 -9.87 8.61
C SER A 46 6.05 -8.69 9.40
N ALA A 47 6.95 -7.90 9.99
CA ALA A 47 6.63 -6.67 10.68
C ALA A 47 7.80 -5.69 10.58
N LYS A 48 7.51 -4.41 10.43
CA LYS A 48 8.52 -3.36 10.53
C LYS A 48 8.69 -2.98 11.99
N VAL A 49 9.93 -3.06 12.49
CA VAL A 49 10.24 -2.83 13.90
C VAL A 49 11.43 -1.90 14.03
N SER A 50 11.29 -0.85 14.84
CA SER A 50 12.37 0.11 15.09
C SER A 50 13.53 -0.54 15.82
N GLN A 51 14.78 -0.32 15.36
CA GLN A 51 16.00 -0.81 16.01
C GLN A 51 16.24 -0.16 17.39
N ARG A 52 15.59 0.96 17.66
CA ARG A 52 15.68 1.69 18.94
C ARG A 52 14.30 2.20 19.33
N TYR A 53 14.03 2.18 20.63
CA TYR A 53 12.83 2.76 21.23
C TYR A 53 13.13 3.27 22.63
N MET A 54 12.75 4.51 22.92
CA MET A 54 13.02 5.19 24.20
C MET A 54 14.48 5.04 24.65
N ASN A 55 15.42 5.31 23.75
CA ASN A 55 16.87 5.17 23.95
C ASN A 55 17.37 3.75 24.23
N SER A 56 16.53 2.73 24.14
CA SER A 56 16.91 1.33 24.29
C SER A 56 17.12 0.66 22.94
N SER A 57 18.08 -0.25 22.83
CA SER A 57 18.31 -1.06 21.63
C SER A 57 17.36 -2.26 21.59
N LEU A 58 17.00 -2.69 20.39
CA LEU A 58 16.19 -3.88 20.16
C LEU A 58 17.00 -5.13 20.47
N ASP A 59 16.41 -6.05 21.27
CA ASP A 59 17.00 -7.34 21.61
C ASP A 59 16.42 -8.46 20.75
N SER A 60 15.10 -8.45 20.55
CA SER A 60 14.39 -9.48 19.79
C SER A 60 13.03 -9.02 19.27
N VAL A 61 12.58 -9.66 18.20
CA VAL A 61 11.22 -9.55 17.66
C VAL A 61 10.60 -10.93 17.60
N GLU A 62 9.37 -11.06 18.06
CA GLU A 62 8.62 -12.30 18.04
C GLU A 62 7.19 -12.06 17.60
N VAL A 63 6.62 -13.02 16.90
CA VAL A 63 5.19 -13.09 16.64
C VAL A 63 4.53 -14.04 17.61
N LEU A 64 3.39 -13.63 18.14
CA LEU A 64 2.47 -14.44 18.92
C LEU A 64 1.37 -14.92 17.99
N TRP A 65 1.52 -16.13 17.49
CA TRP A 65 0.63 -16.73 16.50
C TRP A 65 -0.53 -17.47 17.19
N ASN A 66 -1.76 -17.04 16.97
CA ASN A 66 -2.98 -17.61 17.53
C ASN A 66 -3.72 -18.54 16.57
N GLY A 67 -3.30 -18.59 15.29
CA GLY A 67 -4.01 -19.36 14.27
C GLY A 67 -5.40 -18.82 13.97
N ILE A 68 -6.37 -19.71 13.79
CA ILE A 68 -7.74 -19.39 13.36
C ILE A 68 -8.65 -18.85 14.48
N SER A 69 -8.14 -18.67 15.70
CA SER A 69 -8.93 -18.10 16.81
C SER A 69 -8.07 -17.24 17.71
N ALA A 70 -8.48 -16.01 17.95
CA ALA A 70 -7.80 -15.07 18.83
C ALA A 70 -7.67 -15.57 20.30
N SER A 71 -8.53 -16.50 20.72
CA SER A 71 -8.54 -17.08 22.06
C SER A 71 -7.60 -18.28 22.23
N ASN A 72 -6.99 -18.77 21.16
CA ASN A 72 -6.04 -19.87 21.27
C ASN A 72 -4.80 -19.44 22.05
N LYS A 73 -4.20 -20.42 22.78
CA LYS A 73 -2.85 -20.23 23.30
C LYS A 73 -1.91 -20.02 22.11
N ASN A 74 -1.18 -18.92 22.11
CA ASN A 74 -0.30 -18.57 21.02
C ASN A 74 0.96 -19.45 20.96
N ASP A 75 1.45 -19.65 19.75
CA ASP A 75 2.82 -20.04 19.49
C ASP A 75 3.69 -18.77 19.51
N THR A 76 4.86 -18.84 20.13
CA THR A 76 5.85 -17.75 20.10
C THR A 76 6.92 -18.08 19.09
N LEU A 77 7.05 -17.27 18.05
CA LEU A 77 7.96 -17.51 16.93
C LEU A 77 8.85 -16.28 16.72
N ARG A 78 10.16 -16.49 16.75
CA ARG A 78 11.12 -15.41 16.51
C ARG A 78 11.08 -14.96 15.04
N LEU A 79 11.12 -13.64 14.80
CA LEU A 79 11.31 -13.03 13.49
C LEU A 79 12.78 -12.58 13.34
N TYR A 80 13.26 -12.54 12.10
CA TYR A 80 14.65 -12.25 11.74
C TYR A 80 14.72 -11.10 10.74
N ASP A 81 15.84 -10.35 10.78
CA ASP A 81 16.19 -9.25 9.84
C ASP A 81 17.68 -9.46 9.45
N ASP A 82 18.00 -10.65 8.89
CA ASP A 82 19.36 -11.12 8.64
C ASP A 82 19.49 -11.99 7.38
N GLU A 83 18.54 -11.89 6.44
CA GLU A 83 18.41 -12.72 5.23
C GLU A 83 18.22 -14.21 5.51
N SER A 84 17.86 -14.60 6.75
CA SER A 84 17.59 -15.99 7.12
C SER A 84 16.11 -16.27 7.35
N GLU A 85 15.72 -17.56 7.44
CA GLU A 85 14.38 -18.04 7.82
C GLU A 85 13.20 -17.41 7.04
N GLY A 86 13.49 -16.82 5.86
CA GLY A 86 12.50 -16.19 4.98
C GLY A 86 12.56 -14.67 4.96
N ASP A 87 13.47 -14.08 5.71
CA ASP A 87 13.82 -12.68 5.56
C ASP A 87 14.45 -12.44 4.18
N ILE A 88 14.14 -11.28 3.56
CA ILE A 88 14.51 -10.98 2.18
C ILE A 88 15.75 -10.09 2.11
N LEU A 89 15.87 -9.16 3.05
CA LEU A 89 16.96 -8.17 3.04
C LEU A 89 17.38 -7.83 4.46
N ALA A 90 18.63 -8.18 4.82
CA ALA A 90 19.16 -7.93 6.14
C ALA A 90 19.24 -6.42 6.48
N ASN A 91 18.92 -6.08 7.72
CA ASN A 91 19.03 -4.74 8.30
C ASN A 91 18.15 -3.67 7.62
N ASP A 92 17.01 -4.06 7.06
CA ASP A 92 16.02 -3.12 6.50
C ASP A 92 14.91 -2.75 7.49
N ASN A 93 14.98 -3.30 8.72
CA ASN A 93 14.01 -3.17 9.81
C ASN A 93 12.69 -3.92 9.55
N ILE A 94 12.61 -4.78 8.53
CA ILE A 94 11.49 -5.67 8.29
C ILE A 94 11.86 -7.06 8.80
N PHE A 95 11.46 -7.35 10.02
CA PHE A 95 11.65 -8.65 10.64
C PHE A 95 10.66 -9.65 10.08
N SER A 96 11.13 -10.76 9.55
CA SER A 96 10.24 -11.74 8.91
C SER A 96 10.58 -13.19 9.26
N ARG A 97 9.62 -14.08 9.00
CA ARG A 97 9.79 -15.52 9.09
C ARG A 97 8.87 -16.28 8.15
N LYS A 98 9.43 -17.32 7.56
CA LYS A 98 8.70 -18.29 6.73
C LYS A 98 8.76 -19.67 7.41
N ILE A 99 7.62 -20.20 7.84
CA ILE A 99 7.53 -21.47 8.57
C ILE A 99 6.58 -22.45 7.88
N LYS A 100 6.77 -23.73 8.13
CA LYS A 100 5.85 -24.78 7.71
C LYS A 100 4.57 -24.74 8.53
N ASN A 101 3.41 -24.82 7.90
CA ASN A 101 2.12 -24.99 8.54
C ASN A 101 1.92 -26.45 8.97
N SER A 102 2.55 -26.87 10.05
CA SER A 102 2.59 -28.27 10.48
C SER A 102 2.65 -28.38 12.00
N SER A 103 1.96 -29.35 12.55
CA SER A 103 1.93 -29.61 14.00
C SER A 103 3.27 -30.00 14.62
N SER A 104 4.28 -30.31 13.80
CA SER A 104 5.66 -30.48 14.26
C SER A 104 6.41 -29.17 14.48
N VAL A 105 5.85 -28.03 14.03
CA VAL A 105 6.47 -26.71 14.09
C VAL A 105 5.68 -25.74 14.94
N ILE A 106 4.35 -25.74 14.80
CA ILE A 106 3.40 -24.86 15.49
C ILE A 106 2.23 -25.64 16.05
N LEU A 107 1.64 -25.17 17.14
CA LEU A 107 0.41 -25.77 17.71
C LEU A 107 -0.82 -25.36 16.90
N ASN A 108 -0.87 -24.09 16.48
CA ASN A 108 -2.02 -23.50 15.79
C ASN A 108 -1.89 -23.64 14.27
N VAL A 109 -2.01 -24.87 13.78
CA VAL A 109 -1.97 -25.19 12.35
C VAL A 109 -3.25 -24.66 11.66
N ILE A 110 -3.11 -24.02 10.52
CA ILE A 110 -4.24 -23.63 9.67
C ILE A 110 -4.76 -24.88 8.95
N PRO A 111 -6.01 -25.28 9.18
CA PRO A 111 -6.63 -26.34 8.40
C PRO A 111 -6.74 -25.96 6.91
N LYS A 112 -6.54 -26.92 6.00
CA LYS A 112 -6.64 -26.69 4.54
C LYS A 112 -8.03 -26.19 4.11
N SER A 113 -9.06 -26.44 4.91
CA SER A 113 -10.43 -25.99 4.67
C SER A 113 -10.75 -24.62 5.27
N ALA A 114 -9.81 -24.03 6.03
CA ALA A 114 -10.04 -22.74 6.67
C ALA A 114 -10.12 -21.63 5.61
N LYS A 115 -11.16 -20.81 5.74
CA LYS A 115 -11.43 -19.64 4.89
C LYS A 115 -11.65 -18.37 5.71
N ASP A 116 -11.65 -18.54 7.03
CA ASP A 116 -11.88 -17.44 7.97
C ASP A 116 -10.60 -16.65 8.22
N SER A 117 -10.61 -15.86 9.26
CA SER A 117 -9.45 -15.05 9.64
C SER A 117 -8.46 -15.85 10.48
N VAL A 118 -7.21 -15.43 10.42
CA VAL A 118 -6.16 -15.81 11.39
C VAL A 118 -5.82 -14.62 12.25
N PHE A 119 -5.25 -14.86 13.40
CA PHE A 119 -4.96 -13.87 14.43
C PHE A 119 -3.51 -13.96 14.87
N LEU A 120 -2.86 -12.83 15.01
CA LEU A 120 -1.51 -12.73 15.55
C LEU A 120 -1.26 -11.35 16.17
N SER A 121 -0.24 -11.24 16.99
CA SER A 121 0.33 -9.97 17.41
C SER A 121 1.85 -10.07 17.36
N VAL A 122 2.51 -8.92 17.29
CA VAL A 122 3.98 -8.86 17.28
C VAL A 122 4.45 -8.21 18.58
N GLN A 123 5.48 -8.78 19.16
CA GLN A 123 6.16 -8.21 20.32
C GLN A 123 7.64 -7.98 20.03
N SER A 124 8.17 -6.90 20.59
CA SER A 124 9.57 -6.53 20.52
C SER A 124 10.13 -6.28 21.91
N MET A 125 11.36 -6.68 22.15
CA MET A 125 12.04 -6.51 23.42
C MET A 125 13.14 -5.45 23.29
N TYR A 126 13.17 -4.50 24.21
CA TYR A 126 14.16 -3.41 24.25
C TYR A 126 14.78 -3.34 25.64
N ASN A 127 16.00 -3.85 25.81
CA ASN A 127 16.70 -3.91 27.12
C ASN A 127 15.80 -4.41 28.25
N GLY A 128 15.07 -5.53 28.00
CA GLY A 128 14.14 -6.13 28.98
C GLY A 128 12.75 -5.47 29.05
N ARG A 129 12.49 -4.42 28.27
CA ARG A 129 11.16 -3.80 28.16
C ARG A 129 10.39 -4.40 26.98
N LEU A 130 9.25 -5.00 27.28
CA LEU A 130 8.38 -5.61 26.27
C LEU A 130 7.41 -4.59 25.70
N MET A 131 7.40 -4.50 24.38
CA MET A 131 6.42 -3.75 23.57
C MET A 131 5.62 -4.75 22.75
N LYS A 132 4.29 -4.73 22.87
CA LYS A 132 3.40 -5.69 22.18
C LYS A 132 2.33 -4.90 21.40
N SER A 133 2.12 -5.26 20.12
CA SER A 133 1.03 -4.73 19.31
C SER A 133 -0.34 -5.25 19.80
N ASP A 134 -1.39 -4.59 19.32
CA ASP A 134 -2.73 -5.18 19.36
C ASP A 134 -2.75 -6.48 18.54
N VAL A 135 -3.81 -7.28 18.75
CA VAL A 135 -4.02 -8.48 17.93
C VAL A 135 -4.57 -8.05 16.59
N GLU A 136 -3.82 -8.37 15.54
CA GLU A 136 -4.21 -8.17 14.15
C GLU A 136 -4.90 -9.42 13.61
N PHE A 137 -5.78 -9.24 12.62
CA PHE A 137 -6.39 -10.35 11.93
C PHE A 137 -6.18 -10.24 10.41
N PHE A 138 -6.02 -11.41 9.76
CA PHE A 138 -5.81 -11.53 8.34
C PHE A 138 -6.77 -12.56 7.76
N ILE A 139 -7.44 -12.25 6.65
CA ILE A 139 -8.44 -13.12 6.03
C ILE A 139 -7.71 -14.21 5.25
N LEU A 140 -7.99 -15.48 5.60
CA LEU A 140 -7.50 -16.63 4.86
C LEU A 140 -8.23 -16.78 3.54
N GLY A 141 -7.52 -17.28 2.53
CA GLY A 141 -8.09 -17.52 1.21
C GLY A 141 -8.21 -16.27 0.35
N ASN A 142 -7.68 -15.13 0.81
CA ASN A 142 -7.49 -13.99 -0.08
C ASN A 142 -6.45 -14.37 -1.14
N ILE A 143 -6.86 -14.33 -2.39
CA ILE A 143 -5.99 -14.56 -3.54
C ILE A 143 -5.87 -13.23 -4.25
N HIS A 144 -4.63 -12.79 -4.48
CA HIS A 144 -4.38 -11.50 -5.13
C HIS A 144 -5.07 -11.43 -6.49
N PRO A 145 -5.64 -10.29 -6.83
CA PRO A 145 -6.26 -10.09 -8.14
C PRO A 145 -5.21 -10.21 -9.25
N LYS A 146 -5.66 -10.42 -10.48
CA LYS A 146 -4.78 -10.53 -11.66
C LYS A 146 -5.24 -9.55 -12.72
N ILE A 147 -4.27 -8.89 -13.37
CA ILE A 147 -4.48 -8.18 -14.63
C ILE A 147 -4.21 -9.16 -15.78
N GLY A 148 -5.19 -9.31 -16.64
CA GLY A 148 -5.13 -10.11 -17.85
C GLY A 148 -4.70 -9.29 -19.07
N SER A 149 -5.50 -9.37 -20.15
CA SER A 149 -5.25 -8.61 -21.36
C SER A 149 -5.51 -7.11 -21.17
N ILE A 150 -4.69 -6.28 -21.81
CA ILE A 150 -4.85 -4.83 -21.84
C ILE A 150 -4.98 -4.41 -23.30
N THR A 151 -6.01 -3.65 -23.59
CA THR A 151 -6.26 -3.06 -24.92
C THR A 151 -6.08 -1.55 -24.86
N LEU A 152 -5.13 -1.05 -25.63
CA LEU A 152 -4.89 0.37 -25.85
C LEU A 152 -4.22 0.57 -27.22
N PRO A 153 -4.36 1.75 -27.87
CA PRO A 153 -3.65 2.05 -29.11
C PRO A 153 -2.14 2.15 -28.85
N GLN A 154 -1.33 1.73 -29.83
CA GLN A 154 0.13 1.89 -29.75
C GLN A 154 0.55 3.34 -29.88
N SER A 155 -0.19 4.13 -30.63
CA SER A 155 0.03 5.57 -30.76
C SER A 155 -1.27 6.32 -30.99
N VAL A 156 -1.26 7.60 -30.63
CA VAL A 156 -2.37 8.55 -30.84
C VAL A 156 -1.78 9.85 -31.35
N ASP A 157 -2.32 10.35 -32.44
CA ASP A 157 -1.93 11.64 -32.97
C ASP A 157 -2.63 12.76 -32.19
N ARG A 158 -1.87 13.71 -31.67
CA ARG A 158 -2.39 14.89 -30.99
C ARG A 158 -3.20 15.71 -32.00
N PRO A 159 -4.43 16.16 -31.65
CA PRO A 159 -5.21 16.99 -32.54
C PRO A 159 -4.47 18.30 -32.93
N ALA A 160 -4.69 18.79 -34.12
CA ALA A 160 -4.21 20.12 -34.50
C ALA A 160 -4.89 21.18 -33.64
N SER A 161 -4.17 22.28 -33.39
CA SER A 161 -4.71 23.42 -32.63
C SER A 161 -5.92 24.04 -33.32
N ASN A 162 -6.90 24.44 -32.52
CA ASN A 162 -8.07 25.14 -33.02
C ASN A 162 -7.69 26.59 -33.49
N ALA A 163 -8.36 27.08 -34.53
CA ALA A 163 -8.22 28.48 -34.96
C ALA A 163 -8.80 29.45 -33.91
N ASP A 164 -9.83 29.06 -33.18
CA ASP A 164 -10.38 29.81 -32.06
C ASP A 164 -9.65 29.42 -30.78
N PRO A 165 -8.91 30.34 -30.11
CA PRO A 165 -8.15 30.03 -28.90
C PRO A 165 -9.01 29.66 -27.69
N ASN A 166 -10.33 29.87 -27.75
CA ASN A 166 -11.26 29.49 -26.68
C ASN A 166 -11.77 28.05 -26.83
N ILE A 167 -11.46 27.38 -27.95
CA ILE A 167 -11.88 26.01 -28.24
C ILE A 167 -10.66 25.11 -28.23
N VAL A 168 -10.65 24.11 -27.34
CA VAL A 168 -9.58 23.10 -27.25
C VAL A 168 -10.01 21.85 -27.99
N ASN A 169 -9.31 21.52 -29.05
CA ASN A 169 -9.52 20.28 -29.80
C ASN A 169 -9.08 19.06 -28.97
N THR A 170 -9.88 18.00 -28.98
CA THR A 170 -9.58 16.75 -28.29
C THR A 170 -9.88 15.54 -29.15
N ILE A 171 -9.07 14.48 -29.00
CA ILE A 171 -9.37 13.14 -29.50
C ILE A 171 -9.59 12.20 -28.33
N LYS A 172 -10.51 11.25 -28.50
CA LYS A 172 -10.85 10.27 -27.46
C LYS A 172 -10.58 8.85 -27.94
N PHE A 173 -10.11 8.01 -27.03
CA PHE A 173 -10.00 6.57 -27.24
C PHE A 173 -10.29 5.82 -25.94
N THR A 174 -10.69 4.57 -26.05
CA THR A 174 -10.93 3.72 -24.89
C THR A 174 -9.71 2.88 -24.58
N VAL A 175 -9.40 2.77 -23.29
CA VAL A 175 -8.44 1.84 -22.73
C VAL A 175 -9.21 0.84 -21.91
N SER A 176 -8.89 -0.45 -22.04
CA SER A 176 -9.49 -1.49 -21.22
C SER A 176 -8.46 -2.47 -20.71
N ALA A 177 -8.75 -3.05 -19.55
CA ALA A 177 -7.98 -4.10 -18.92
C ALA A 177 -8.94 -5.16 -18.38
N ASN A 178 -8.69 -6.43 -18.70
CA ASN A 178 -9.38 -7.51 -18.01
C ASN A 178 -8.73 -7.70 -16.65
N ALA A 179 -9.55 -7.79 -15.61
CA ALA A 179 -9.11 -8.16 -14.28
C ALA A 179 -9.96 -9.30 -13.73
N SER A 180 -9.35 -10.15 -12.94
CA SER A 180 -10.02 -11.27 -12.29
C SER A 180 -9.48 -11.46 -10.89
N ASP A 181 -10.33 -12.02 -10.04
CA ASP A 181 -9.98 -12.44 -8.71
C ASP A 181 -10.56 -13.83 -8.44
N ALA A 182 -9.78 -14.72 -7.85
CA ALA A 182 -10.24 -16.08 -7.55
C ALA A 182 -11.24 -16.11 -6.38
N ASN A 183 -11.29 -15.05 -5.56
CA ASN A 183 -12.32 -14.85 -4.53
C ASN A 183 -13.64 -14.33 -5.12
N GLY A 184 -13.64 -13.96 -6.40
CA GLY A 184 -14.77 -13.43 -7.15
C GLY A 184 -14.51 -12.02 -7.69
N LEU A 185 -15.18 -11.69 -8.79
CA LEU A 185 -15.05 -10.35 -9.40
C LEU A 185 -15.48 -9.24 -8.44
N ASP A 186 -16.45 -9.50 -7.59
CA ASP A 186 -16.93 -8.56 -6.58
C ASP A 186 -15.88 -8.24 -5.51
N ASP A 187 -14.81 -9.05 -5.38
CA ASP A 187 -13.71 -8.75 -4.46
C ASP A 187 -12.75 -7.68 -5.00
N ILE A 188 -12.77 -7.44 -6.30
CA ILE A 188 -11.98 -6.37 -6.90
C ILE A 188 -12.51 -5.02 -6.40
N LYS A 189 -11.66 -4.29 -5.68
CA LYS A 189 -11.93 -2.95 -5.17
C LYS A 189 -11.77 -1.88 -6.24
N ARG A 190 -10.72 -2.00 -7.06
CA ARG A 190 -10.40 -1.06 -8.14
C ARG A 190 -9.40 -1.64 -9.12
N VAL A 191 -9.50 -1.20 -10.37
CA VAL A 191 -8.49 -1.37 -11.42
C VAL A 191 -8.05 0.00 -11.89
N PHE A 192 -6.76 0.21 -12.10
CA PHE A 192 -6.22 1.52 -12.43
C PHE A 192 -4.89 1.42 -13.16
N PHE A 193 -4.44 2.53 -13.71
CA PHE A 193 -3.06 2.69 -14.16
C PHE A 193 -2.47 4.01 -13.69
N ARG A 194 -1.13 4.06 -13.63
CA ARG A 194 -0.35 5.27 -13.49
C ARG A 194 0.40 5.54 -14.80
N SER A 195 0.47 6.80 -15.19
CA SER A 195 1.13 7.24 -16.41
C SER A 195 2.46 7.92 -16.08
N TYR A 196 3.53 7.49 -16.76
CA TYR A 196 4.86 8.06 -16.65
C TYR A 196 5.33 8.51 -18.02
N HIS A 197 5.79 9.76 -18.14
CA HIS A 197 6.32 10.32 -19.37
C HIS A 197 7.84 10.06 -19.43
N VAL A 198 8.26 9.21 -20.36
CA VAL A 198 9.65 8.73 -20.42
C VAL A 198 10.65 9.87 -20.66
N GLY A 199 10.35 10.78 -21.61
CA GLY A 199 11.27 11.89 -21.95
C GLY A 199 11.38 12.99 -20.89
N LEU A 200 10.41 13.08 -19.96
CA LEU A 200 10.43 14.03 -18.85
C LEU A 200 10.84 13.40 -17.53
N ASP A 201 11.07 12.10 -17.51
CA ASP A 201 11.36 11.34 -16.29
C ASP A 201 10.37 11.66 -15.15
N SER A 202 9.06 11.69 -15.48
CA SER A 202 8.07 12.19 -14.54
C SER A 202 6.75 11.43 -14.60
N LEU A 203 6.17 11.19 -13.42
CA LEU A 203 4.79 10.70 -13.31
C LEU A 203 3.81 11.81 -13.70
N MET A 204 2.87 11.47 -14.56
CA MET A 204 1.76 12.34 -14.94
C MET A 204 0.67 12.32 -13.86
N ASN A 205 -0.23 13.29 -13.90
CA ASN A 205 -1.32 13.42 -12.92
C ASN A 205 -0.83 13.41 -11.46
N ASN A 206 0.37 13.97 -11.21
CA ASN A 206 1.02 13.98 -9.88
C ASN A 206 1.18 12.57 -9.28
N GLY A 207 1.30 11.54 -10.10
CA GLY A 207 1.37 10.14 -9.68
C GLY A 207 0.04 9.51 -9.25
N ASN A 208 -1.05 10.28 -9.28
CA ASN A 208 -2.37 9.76 -8.93
C ASN A 208 -2.84 8.70 -9.94
N PRO A 209 -3.45 7.61 -9.47
CA PRO A 209 -3.97 6.57 -10.34
C PRO A 209 -5.17 7.06 -11.16
N ILE A 210 -5.26 6.58 -12.39
CA ILE A 210 -6.40 6.78 -13.29
C ILE A 210 -7.23 5.49 -13.24
N LEU A 211 -8.46 5.59 -12.73
CA LEU A 211 -9.33 4.43 -12.55
C LEU A 211 -9.95 3.97 -13.86
N LEU A 212 -10.02 2.65 -14.05
CA LEU A 212 -10.86 1.99 -15.02
C LEU A 212 -12.10 1.43 -14.30
N LEU A 213 -13.25 1.44 -14.98
CA LEU A 213 -14.54 1.05 -14.39
C LEU A 213 -15.18 -0.08 -15.20
N ASP A 214 -15.83 -1.00 -14.51
CA ASP A 214 -16.66 -2.08 -15.05
C ASP A 214 -18.13 -1.74 -14.70
N ASP A 215 -18.68 -0.71 -15.38
CA ASP A 215 -19.96 -0.09 -15.04
C ASP A 215 -21.03 -0.17 -16.16
N GLY A 216 -20.65 -0.69 -17.33
CA GLY A 216 -21.52 -0.79 -18.49
C GLY A 216 -21.98 0.55 -19.06
N SER A 217 -21.22 1.64 -18.82
CA SER A 217 -21.62 2.99 -19.23
C SER A 217 -21.54 3.25 -20.74
N GLY A 218 -20.97 2.32 -21.49
CA GLY A 218 -20.90 2.34 -22.95
C GLY A 218 -19.97 3.41 -23.52
N PRO A 219 -19.99 3.60 -24.86
CA PRO A 219 -19.07 4.49 -25.57
C PRO A 219 -19.20 5.98 -25.19
N ASN A 220 -20.36 6.39 -24.69
CA ASN A 220 -20.60 7.77 -24.26
C ASN A 220 -20.15 8.03 -22.79
N GLY A 221 -19.78 6.98 -22.07
CA GLY A 221 -19.26 7.05 -20.71
C GLY A 221 -17.78 6.66 -20.64
N ASN A 222 -17.50 5.67 -19.83
CA ASN A 222 -16.12 5.15 -19.63
C ASN A 222 -15.65 4.20 -20.74
N GLY A 223 -16.52 3.81 -21.66
CA GLY A 223 -16.21 2.88 -22.75
C GLY A 223 -16.39 1.41 -22.37
N ASP A 224 -16.81 1.13 -21.15
CA ASP A 224 -17.16 -0.22 -20.74
C ASP A 224 -18.53 -0.62 -21.32
N LEU A 225 -18.60 -1.80 -21.95
CA LEU A 225 -19.78 -2.23 -22.70
C LEU A 225 -20.76 -3.03 -21.85
N GLN A 226 -20.27 -3.76 -20.85
CA GLN A 226 -21.07 -4.67 -20.06
C GLN A 226 -20.60 -4.68 -18.60
N LYS A 227 -21.45 -4.19 -17.73
CA LYS A 227 -21.19 -4.15 -16.28
C LYS A 227 -20.96 -5.55 -15.71
N GLY A 228 -19.91 -5.71 -14.94
CA GLY A 228 -19.64 -6.92 -14.15
C GLY A 228 -19.11 -8.08 -14.99
N ASP A 229 -18.50 -7.81 -16.17
CA ASP A 229 -17.88 -8.83 -17.01
C ASP A 229 -16.37 -9.02 -16.78
N GLY A 230 -15.78 -8.20 -15.89
CA GLY A 230 -14.34 -8.20 -15.60
C GLY A 230 -13.51 -7.38 -16.59
N THR A 231 -14.16 -6.65 -17.49
CA THR A 231 -13.52 -5.73 -18.42
C THR A 231 -13.65 -4.31 -17.89
N PHE A 232 -12.60 -3.80 -17.32
CA PHE A 232 -12.56 -2.45 -16.75
C PHE A 232 -12.07 -1.46 -17.82
N SER A 233 -12.80 -0.39 -18.06
CA SER A 233 -12.52 0.54 -19.15
C SER A 233 -12.46 2.00 -18.70
N ARG A 234 -11.76 2.82 -19.49
CA ARG A 234 -11.71 4.27 -19.34
C ARG A 234 -11.57 4.94 -20.68
N THR A 235 -12.43 5.91 -20.96
CA THR A 235 -12.25 6.83 -22.08
C THR A 235 -11.20 7.88 -21.71
N ILE A 236 -10.11 7.92 -22.46
CA ILE A 236 -9.02 8.90 -22.34
C ILE A 236 -9.21 9.97 -23.39
N SER A 237 -9.04 11.22 -22.99
CA SER A 237 -9.07 12.38 -23.88
C SER A 237 -7.67 12.98 -23.98
N ILE A 238 -7.16 13.13 -25.20
CA ILE A 238 -5.91 13.82 -25.51
C ILE A 238 -6.26 15.15 -26.14
N SER A 239 -5.81 16.25 -25.55
CA SER A 239 -6.01 17.59 -26.09
C SER A 239 -4.87 17.99 -27.03
N GLU A 240 -5.11 19.04 -27.82
CA GLU A 240 -4.09 19.68 -28.65
C GLU A 240 -2.88 20.22 -27.85
N ASN A 241 -3.03 20.41 -26.53
CA ASN A 241 -1.98 20.88 -25.63
C ASN A 241 -1.26 19.71 -24.91
N ALA A 242 -1.62 18.45 -25.22
CA ALA A 242 -0.99 17.31 -24.61
C ALA A 242 0.52 17.24 -24.97
N LEU A 243 1.33 16.85 -24.01
CA LEU A 243 2.75 16.65 -24.27
C LEU A 243 2.94 15.47 -25.23
N VAL A 244 3.71 15.68 -26.28
CA VAL A 244 4.10 14.61 -27.21
C VAL A 244 5.23 13.78 -26.60
N GLY A 245 5.28 12.51 -26.95
CA GLY A 245 6.34 11.62 -26.46
C GLY A 245 5.84 10.23 -26.11
N THR A 246 6.72 9.47 -25.51
CA THR A 246 6.46 8.10 -25.07
C THR A 246 6.00 8.09 -23.63
N TYR A 247 4.87 7.43 -23.40
CA TYR A 247 4.32 7.20 -22.08
C TYR A 247 4.39 5.73 -21.72
N GLN A 248 4.84 5.42 -20.53
CA GLN A 248 4.74 4.09 -19.91
C GLN A 248 3.58 4.08 -18.93
N TRP A 249 2.60 3.23 -19.18
CA TRP A 249 1.46 3.03 -18.30
C TRP A 249 1.62 1.75 -17.50
N THR A 250 1.50 1.85 -16.18
CA THR A 250 1.62 0.73 -15.24
C THR A 250 0.24 0.42 -14.69
N PHE A 251 -0.29 -0.74 -15.05
CA PHE A 251 -1.63 -1.21 -14.67
C PHE A 251 -1.54 -2.11 -13.46
N GLU A 252 -2.50 -1.95 -12.55
CA GLU A 252 -2.65 -2.73 -11.32
C GLU A 252 -4.14 -2.90 -10.98
N ALA A 253 -4.47 -4.00 -10.33
CA ALA A 253 -5.75 -4.20 -9.64
C ALA A 253 -5.50 -4.26 -8.12
N GLN A 254 -6.49 -3.88 -7.34
CA GLN A 254 -6.49 -4.01 -5.89
C GLN A 254 -7.81 -4.61 -5.45
N ASP A 255 -7.76 -5.61 -4.56
CA ASP A 255 -8.93 -6.23 -3.96
C ASP A 255 -9.45 -5.47 -2.71
N LYS A 256 -10.54 -5.95 -2.12
CA LYS A 256 -11.13 -5.39 -0.91
C LYS A 256 -10.30 -5.67 0.34
N SER A 257 -9.42 -6.65 0.30
CA SER A 257 -8.44 -6.96 1.34
C SER A 257 -7.16 -6.13 1.22
N ASN A 258 -7.12 -5.18 0.25
CA ASN A 258 -6.01 -4.29 -0.09
C ASN A 258 -4.79 -4.97 -0.72
N ALA A 259 -4.87 -6.24 -1.12
CA ALA A 259 -3.82 -6.88 -1.89
C ALA A 259 -3.79 -6.37 -3.35
N TYR A 260 -2.60 -6.30 -3.93
CA TYR A 260 -2.39 -5.82 -5.29
C TYR A 260 -2.04 -6.97 -6.23
N SER A 261 -2.42 -6.83 -7.49
CA SER A 261 -1.94 -7.68 -8.58
C SER A 261 -0.47 -7.40 -8.87
N ASP A 262 0.15 -8.31 -9.63
CA ASP A 262 1.38 -7.96 -10.35
C ASP A 262 1.15 -6.76 -11.26
N THR A 263 2.20 -5.96 -11.45
CA THR A 263 2.16 -4.80 -12.34
C THR A 263 2.31 -5.22 -13.80
N VAL A 264 1.46 -4.67 -14.67
CA VAL A 264 1.57 -4.86 -16.12
C VAL A 264 1.86 -3.53 -16.80
N LYS A 265 2.99 -3.45 -17.49
CA LYS A 265 3.43 -2.23 -18.18
C LYS A 265 3.04 -2.26 -19.65
N ARG A 266 2.56 -1.15 -20.17
CA ARG A 266 2.28 -0.92 -21.58
C ARG A 266 2.79 0.47 -22.00
N THR A 267 3.14 0.59 -23.25
CA THR A 267 3.65 1.85 -23.83
C THR A 267 2.67 2.40 -24.84
N ILE A 268 2.46 3.71 -24.83
CA ILE A 268 1.71 4.46 -25.82
C ILE A 268 2.53 5.67 -26.27
N VAL A 269 2.45 6.04 -27.54
CA VAL A 269 3.13 7.21 -28.09
C VAL A 269 2.11 8.27 -28.47
N VAL A 270 2.24 9.47 -27.92
CA VAL A 270 1.52 10.66 -28.37
C VAL A 270 2.38 11.41 -29.39
N LYS A 271 1.87 11.62 -30.59
CA LYS A 271 2.59 12.26 -31.72
C LYS A 271 2.09 13.63 -32.00
#